data_677043dcdbda4c5e322a7e741e198c09
#
_entry.id   677043dcdbda4c5e322a7e741e198c09
#
_cell.length_a   1.000
_cell.length_b   1.000
_cell.length_c   1.000
_cell.angle_alpha   90.00
_cell.angle_beta   90.00
_cell.angle_gamma   90.00
#
_symmetry.space_group_name_H-M   'P 1'
#
loop_
_entity.id
_entity.type
_entity.pdbx_description
1 polymer ?
#
loop_
_entity_poly.entity_id
_entity_poly.type
_entity_poly.pdbx_seq_one_letter_code
_entity_poly.pdbx_strand_id
1 'polypeptide(L)'
;MYQCPRCTNARMYNYGGPSGYWTYPAHTGTMTGQGSMELRDYGPNPFTININEATKQNNTFRTALWSGTNLQVTLMSLRVGEDIGLEMHPDVDQFLRIEQGQGIVQMGKNKDLLDSTVAISDDSAIFIPKGTWHNVTNT
;
A
#
# COMPACT_ATOMS: atom_id res chain seq x y z
N MET A 1 9.13 3.87 -28.00
CA MET A 1 8.26 4.80 -27.23
C MET A 1 6.83 4.27 -27.39
N TYR A 2 6.33 3.55 -26.38
CA TYR A 2 4.95 3.03 -26.40
C TYR A 2 4.04 4.05 -25.74
N GLN A 3 3.18 4.69 -26.53
CA GLN A 3 2.11 5.54 -26.00
C GLN A 3 0.89 4.66 -25.71
N CYS A 4 0.47 4.61 -24.46
CA CYS A 4 -0.79 4.02 -24.08
C CYS A 4 -1.94 4.95 -24.55
N PRO A 5 -2.85 4.54 -25.45
CA PRO A 5 -3.90 5.42 -25.98
C PRO A 5 -4.96 5.87 -24.97
N ARG A 6 -4.91 5.36 -23.74
CA ARG A 6 -5.86 5.69 -22.65
C ARG A 6 -5.21 6.28 -21.41
N CYS A 7 -3.89 6.50 -21.41
CA CYS A 7 -3.19 7.09 -20.28
C CYS A 7 -2.88 8.57 -20.56
N THR A 8 -3.87 9.42 -20.44
CA THR A 8 -3.64 10.88 -20.36
C THR A 8 -3.12 11.18 -18.96
N ASN A 9 -1.81 11.48 -18.86
CA ASN A 9 -1.07 11.96 -17.68
C ASN A 9 -0.35 10.94 -16.77
N ALA A 10 0.06 9.78 -17.25
CA ALA A 10 1.05 8.99 -16.52
C ALA A 10 2.47 9.41 -16.93
N ARG A 11 3.16 10.20 -16.11
CA ARG A 11 4.62 10.39 -16.23
C ARG A 11 5.32 9.18 -15.64
N MET A 12 5.75 8.25 -16.50
CA MET A 12 6.67 7.20 -16.09
C MET A 12 8.10 7.78 -16.08
N TYR A 13 8.75 7.79 -14.93
CA TYR A 13 10.19 8.02 -14.85
C TYR A 13 10.91 6.71 -15.16
N ASN A 14 11.57 6.69 -16.32
CA ASN A 14 12.43 5.57 -16.73
C ASN A 14 13.84 5.82 -16.19
N TYR A 15 14.27 5.06 -15.18
CA TYR A 15 15.67 5.01 -14.78
C TYR A 15 16.38 4.03 -15.71
N GLY A 16 17.21 4.57 -16.62
CA GLY A 16 18.04 3.80 -17.53
C GLY A 16 19.19 3.11 -16.79
N GLY A 17 19.06 1.79 -16.61
CA GLY A 17 20.16 0.88 -16.30
C GLY A 17 20.45 0.00 -17.53
N PRO A 18 21.65 -0.63 -17.64
CA PRO A 18 22.04 -1.40 -18.81
C PRO A 18 21.08 -2.56 -19.06
N SER A 19 20.72 -2.72 -20.33
CA SER A 19 19.73 -3.65 -20.87
C SER A 19 20.01 -5.13 -20.53
N GLY A 20 19.30 -5.67 -19.55
CA GLY A 20 19.08 -7.10 -19.41
C GLY A 20 17.64 -7.41 -19.81
N TYR A 21 17.45 -8.15 -20.88
CA TYR A 21 16.12 -8.61 -21.28
C TYR A 21 15.60 -9.63 -20.29
N TRP A 22 14.65 -9.23 -19.43
CA TRP A 22 13.85 -10.14 -18.65
C TRP A 22 12.59 -10.47 -19.45
N THR A 23 12.57 -11.63 -20.06
CA THR A 23 11.33 -12.19 -20.64
C THR A 23 10.54 -12.85 -19.54
N TYR A 24 9.50 -12.18 -19.04
CA TYR A 24 8.52 -12.80 -18.17
C TYR A 24 7.53 -13.60 -19.01
N PRO A 25 7.15 -14.83 -18.59
CA PRO A 25 6.02 -15.49 -19.20
C PRO A 25 4.78 -14.61 -18.97
N ALA A 26 4.18 -14.15 -20.04
CA ALA A 26 2.94 -13.38 -19.97
C ALA A 26 1.83 -14.30 -19.43
N HIS A 27 1.50 -14.14 -18.16
CA HIS A 27 0.20 -14.58 -17.68
C HIS A 27 -0.84 -13.62 -18.28
N THR A 28 -1.31 -13.94 -19.47
CA THR A 28 -2.45 -13.27 -20.10
C THR A 28 -3.73 -13.68 -19.38
N GLY A 29 -3.90 -13.18 -18.16
CA GLY A 29 -5.20 -13.11 -17.55
C GLY A 29 -5.94 -11.91 -18.11
N THR A 30 -6.71 -12.09 -19.16
CA THR A 30 -7.63 -11.07 -19.67
C THR A 30 -8.69 -10.84 -18.59
N MET A 31 -8.56 -9.74 -17.86
CA MET A 31 -9.60 -9.26 -16.94
C MET A 31 -10.76 -8.72 -17.79
N THR A 32 -11.63 -9.60 -18.27
CA THR A 32 -12.93 -9.23 -18.82
C THR A 32 -13.99 -9.62 -17.80
N GLY A 33 -14.52 -8.64 -17.10
CA GLY A 33 -15.67 -8.83 -16.22
C GLY A 33 -15.48 -8.17 -14.86
N GLN A 34 -16.48 -7.46 -14.39
CA GLN A 34 -16.65 -6.98 -13.01
C GLN A 34 -16.84 -8.18 -12.05
N GLY A 35 -15.81 -8.99 -11.90
CA GLY A 35 -15.73 -10.01 -10.88
C GLY A 35 -14.94 -9.48 -9.69
N SER A 36 -15.41 -9.70 -8.47
CA SER A 36 -14.63 -9.42 -7.28
C SER A 36 -13.30 -10.16 -7.36
N MET A 37 -12.20 -9.44 -7.15
CA MET A 37 -10.86 -10.01 -7.13
C MET A 37 -10.71 -10.85 -5.85
N GLU A 38 -10.13 -12.02 -5.95
CA GLU A 38 -9.74 -12.78 -4.76
C GLU A 38 -8.57 -12.05 -4.07
N LEU A 39 -8.79 -11.58 -2.85
CA LEU A 39 -7.76 -10.93 -2.03
C LEU A 39 -7.02 -11.98 -1.21
N ARG A 40 -5.80 -12.28 -1.63
CA ARG A 40 -4.88 -13.23 -0.98
C ARG A 40 -3.44 -12.80 -1.19
N ASP A 41 -2.50 -13.47 -0.56
CA ASP A 41 -1.07 -13.25 -0.78
C ASP A 41 -0.64 -13.85 -2.13
N TYR A 42 -0.17 -13.01 -3.04
CA TYR A 42 0.34 -13.34 -4.37
C TYR A 42 1.87 -13.44 -4.44
N GLY A 43 2.56 -13.16 -3.32
CA GLY A 43 4.00 -13.26 -3.26
C GLY A 43 4.54 -14.68 -3.33
N PRO A 44 5.85 -14.87 -3.57
CA PRO A 44 6.83 -13.84 -3.92
C PRO A 44 6.96 -13.58 -5.44
N ASN A 45 6.04 -14.08 -6.26
CA ASN A 45 6.10 -13.94 -7.71
C ASN A 45 5.80 -12.51 -8.18
N PRO A 46 6.32 -12.10 -9.36
CA PRO A 46 5.93 -10.82 -9.96
C PRO A 46 4.41 -10.70 -10.08
N PHE A 47 3.89 -9.56 -9.66
CA PHE A 47 2.45 -9.33 -9.58
C PHE A 47 2.11 -7.88 -9.90
N THR A 48 1.00 -7.66 -10.59
CA THR A 48 0.49 -6.32 -10.92
C THR A 48 -0.99 -6.26 -10.61
N ILE A 49 -1.43 -5.21 -9.95
CA ILE A 49 -2.80 -5.03 -9.51
C ILE A 49 -3.18 -3.54 -9.50
N ASN A 50 -4.45 -3.23 -9.68
CA ASN A 50 -4.98 -1.92 -9.31
C ASN A 50 -5.15 -1.88 -7.78
N ILE A 51 -4.20 -1.23 -7.10
CA ILE A 51 -4.16 -1.22 -5.63
C ILE A 51 -5.35 -0.48 -5.03
N ASN A 52 -5.84 0.57 -5.68
CA ASN A 52 -6.99 1.33 -5.23
C ASN A 52 -8.26 0.47 -5.23
N GLU A 53 -8.51 -0.28 -6.31
CA GLU A 53 -9.66 -1.18 -6.38
C GLU A 53 -9.53 -2.34 -5.37
N ALA A 54 -8.36 -2.94 -5.26
CA ALA A 54 -8.11 -4.01 -4.29
C ALA A 54 -8.32 -3.54 -2.85
N THR A 55 -7.83 -2.35 -2.50
CA THR A 55 -7.98 -1.80 -1.15
C THR A 55 -9.44 -1.49 -0.84
N LYS A 56 -10.17 -0.87 -1.77
CA LYS A 56 -11.61 -0.58 -1.60
C LYS A 56 -12.48 -1.84 -1.50
N GLN A 57 -12.05 -2.94 -2.11
CA GLN A 57 -12.72 -4.23 -2.01
C GLN A 57 -12.43 -4.94 -0.68
N ASN A 58 -11.31 -4.63 -0.02
CA ASN A 58 -10.95 -5.26 1.24
C ASN A 58 -11.88 -4.81 2.37
N ASN A 59 -12.54 -5.77 3.00
CA ASN A 59 -13.45 -5.55 4.13
C ASN A 59 -12.94 -6.16 5.44
N THR A 60 -11.73 -6.67 5.44
CA THR A 60 -11.08 -7.24 6.62
C THR A 60 -10.09 -6.26 7.24
N PHE A 61 -9.88 -6.38 8.54
CA PHE A 61 -8.92 -5.53 9.26
C PHE A 61 -7.54 -5.58 8.62
N ARG A 62 -7.06 -6.77 8.24
CA ARG A 62 -5.74 -6.94 7.59
C ARG A 62 -5.77 -8.14 6.63
N THR A 63 -5.32 -7.92 5.39
CA THR A 63 -5.14 -8.96 4.38
C THR A 63 -3.76 -8.80 3.74
N ALA A 64 -2.91 -9.83 3.81
CA ALA A 64 -1.67 -9.85 3.05
C ALA A 64 -2.01 -9.93 1.55
N LEU A 65 -1.46 -9.02 0.76
CA LEU A 65 -1.63 -8.98 -0.68
C LEU A 65 -0.43 -9.52 -1.43
N TRP A 66 0.77 -9.21 -0.93
CA TRP A 66 2.01 -9.70 -1.51
C TRP A 66 3.12 -9.75 -0.46
N SER A 67 3.82 -10.88 -0.37
CA SER A 67 4.93 -11.08 0.56
C SER A 67 6.18 -11.54 -0.18
N GLY A 68 7.25 -10.79 -0.04
CA GLY A 68 8.59 -11.11 -0.54
C GLY A 68 9.63 -11.03 0.56
N THR A 69 10.91 -11.16 0.19
CA THR A 69 12.02 -11.19 1.16
C THR A 69 12.19 -9.86 1.91
N ASN A 70 11.98 -8.72 1.22
CA ASN A 70 12.29 -7.39 1.75
C ASN A 70 11.06 -6.47 1.77
N LEU A 71 9.91 -6.94 1.31
CA LEU A 71 8.69 -6.16 1.23
C LEU A 71 7.48 -7.05 1.52
N GLN A 72 6.58 -6.56 2.36
CA GLN A 72 5.23 -7.10 2.46
C GLN A 72 4.22 -5.97 2.21
N VAL A 73 3.25 -6.25 1.35
CA VAL A 73 2.12 -5.36 1.10
C VAL A 73 0.88 -5.95 1.75
N THR A 74 0.23 -5.18 2.61
CA THR A 74 -1.02 -5.54 3.27
C THR A 74 -2.09 -4.50 2.98
N LEU A 75 -3.31 -4.96 2.81
CA LEU A 75 -4.50 -4.12 2.77
C LEU A 75 -5.13 -4.09 4.15
N MET A 76 -5.63 -2.93 4.55
CA MET A 76 -6.32 -2.76 5.82
C MET A 76 -7.65 -2.03 5.63
N SER A 77 -8.65 -2.40 6.41
CA SER A 77 -9.93 -1.71 6.48
C SER A 77 -10.28 -1.45 7.95
N LEU A 78 -10.40 -0.17 8.29
CA LEU A 78 -10.75 0.29 9.62
C LEU A 78 -12.14 0.92 9.59
N ARG A 79 -12.99 0.58 10.53
CA ARG A 79 -14.26 1.27 10.71
C ARG A 79 -14.03 2.63 11.36
N VAL A 80 -14.99 3.53 11.25
CA VAL A 80 -14.93 4.81 11.96
C VAL A 80 -14.78 4.55 13.46
N GLY A 81 -13.77 5.18 14.07
CA GLY A 81 -13.39 5.00 15.46
C GLY A 81 -12.42 3.84 15.73
N GLU A 82 -12.12 2.99 14.73
CA GLU A 82 -11.08 1.97 14.86
C GLU A 82 -9.69 2.52 14.52
N ASP A 83 -8.67 1.88 15.07
CA ASP A 83 -7.27 2.19 14.81
C ASP A 83 -6.45 0.92 14.55
N ILE A 84 -5.21 1.10 14.06
CA ILE A 84 -4.30 -0.02 13.78
C ILE A 84 -3.68 -0.62 15.05
N GLY A 85 -3.85 0.04 16.21
CA GLY A 85 -3.10 -0.22 17.44
C GLY A 85 -1.78 0.56 17.48
N LEU A 86 -1.37 0.94 18.70
CA LEU A 86 -0.09 1.60 18.89
C LEU A 86 1.04 0.61 18.65
N GLU A 87 1.82 0.81 17.59
CA GLU A 87 2.90 -0.10 17.19
C GLU A 87 4.22 0.63 16.89
N MET A 88 5.31 -0.13 16.86
CA MET A 88 6.64 0.32 16.45
C MET A 88 7.39 -0.85 15.84
N HIS A 89 8.07 -0.63 14.72
CA HIS A 89 8.89 -1.62 14.05
C HIS A 89 10.37 -1.27 14.22
N PRO A 90 11.17 -2.12 14.89
CA PRO A 90 12.57 -1.78 15.21
C PRO A 90 13.50 -1.88 13.99
N ASP A 91 13.15 -2.70 12.99
CA ASP A 91 14.08 -3.11 11.93
C ASP A 91 13.66 -2.70 10.52
N VAL A 92 12.42 -2.21 10.35
CA VAL A 92 11.87 -1.87 9.04
C VAL A 92 11.23 -0.49 9.04
N ASP A 93 11.37 0.22 7.93
CA ASP A 93 10.57 1.39 7.62
C ASP A 93 9.21 0.95 7.11
N GLN A 94 8.17 1.75 7.36
CA GLN A 94 6.82 1.50 6.81
C GLN A 94 6.40 2.61 5.86
N PHE A 95 5.65 2.22 4.86
CA PHE A 95 4.92 3.10 3.97
C PHE A 95 3.44 2.76 4.04
N LEU A 96 2.61 3.75 4.36
CA LEU A 96 1.17 3.63 4.34
C LEU A 96 0.59 4.62 3.33
N ARG A 97 -0.40 4.18 2.57
CA ARG A 97 -1.17 5.03 1.69
C ARG A 97 -2.65 4.87 2.01
N ILE A 98 -3.33 6.00 2.11
CA ILE A 98 -4.78 6.04 2.32
C ILE A 98 -5.44 6.02 0.93
N GLU A 99 -6.20 4.97 0.65
CA GLU A 99 -6.89 4.80 -0.63
C GLU A 99 -8.34 5.27 -0.58
N GLN A 100 -8.91 5.42 0.62
CA GLN A 100 -10.25 5.94 0.82
C GLN A 100 -10.46 6.33 2.29
N GLY A 101 -11.17 7.44 2.50
CA GLY A 101 -11.59 7.90 3.82
C GLY A 101 -10.68 8.97 4.41
N GLN A 102 -10.79 9.15 5.72
CA GLN A 102 -10.05 10.16 6.47
C GLN A 102 -9.69 9.64 7.86
N GLY A 103 -8.71 10.28 8.47
CA GLY A 103 -8.28 9.88 9.81
C GLY A 103 -7.20 10.81 10.36
N ILE A 104 -6.55 10.31 11.39
CA ILE A 104 -5.37 10.94 11.98
C ILE A 104 -4.25 9.90 12.07
N VAL A 105 -3.03 10.34 11.87
CA VAL A 105 -1.82 9.60 12.23
C VAL A 105 -1.13 10.31 13.38
N GLN A 106 -0.78 9.55 14.39
CA GLN A 106 0.00 9.99 15.53
C GLN A 106 1.34 9.29 15.55
N MET A 107 2.43 10.03 15.73
CA MET A 107 3.79 9.49 15.70
C MET A 107 4.66 10.12 16.79
N GLY A 108 5.64 9.35 17.27
CA GLY A 108 6.58 9.83 18.27
C GLY A 108 7.74 8.86 18.52
N LYS A 109 8.77 9.33 19.19
CA LYS A 109 9.92 8.50 19.57
C LYS A 109 9.66 7.66 20.82
N ASN A 110 8.71 8.07 21.64
CA ASN A 110 8.35 7.40 22.89
C ASN A 110 6.92 6.88 22.84
N LYS A 111 6.72 5.68 23.37
CA LYS A 111 5.40 5.04 23.44
C LYS A 111 4.36 5.92 24.15
N ASP A 112 4.77 6.62 25.20
CA ASP A 112 3.88 7.41 26.06
C ASP A 112 3.74 8.87 25.60
N LEU A 113 4.46 9.26 24.52
CA LEU A 113 4.44 10.61 23.97
C LEU A 113 4.52 10.57 22.44
N LEU A 114 3.36 10.63 21.80
CA LEU A 114 3.22 10.82 20.36
C LEU A 114 3.09 12.32 20.10
N ASP A 115 4.21 12.96 19.85
CA ASP A 115 4.32 14.42 19.75
C ASP A 115 3.94 14.99 18.37
N SER A 116 3.69 14.13 17.40
CA SER A 116 3.21 14.49 16.07
C SER A 116 1.80 13.94 15.85
N THR A 117 0.86 14.81 15.50
CA THR A 117 -0.49 14.41 15.08
C THR A 117 -0.83 15.11 13.77
N VAL A 118 -1.15 14.34 12.72
CA VAL A 118 -1.46 14.84 11.38
C VAL A 118 -2.78 14.27 10.91
N ALA A 119 -3.65 15.14 10.38
CA ALA A 119 -4.86 14.71 9.69
C ALA A 119 -4.47 14.12 8.32
N ILE A 120 -5.08 13.03 7.97
CA ILE A 120 -4.87 12.29 6.72
C ILE A 120 -6.20 12.05 6.01
N SER A 121 -6.16 11.94 4.71
CA SER A 121 -7.33 11.67 3.88
C SER A 121 -6.94 10.83 2.67
N ASP A 122 -7.90 10.59 1.81
CA ASP A 122 -7.68 9.97 0.50
C ASP A 122 -6.42 10.50 -0.19
N ASP A 123 -5.64 9.62 -0.81
CA ASP A 123 -4.34 9.88 -1.44
C ASP A 123 -3.19 10.34 -0.50
N SER A 124 -3.41 10.40 0.81
CA SER A 124 -2.32 10.68 1.76
C SER A 124 -1.30 9.54 1.79
N ALA A 125 -0.01 9.89 1.81
CA ALA A 125 1.10 8.97 2.00
C ALA A 125 1.80 9.25 3.34
N ILE A 126 2.07 8.20 4.09
CA ILE A 126 2.71 8.26 5.41
C ILE A 126 3.99 7.44 5.33
N PHE A 127 5.11 8.05 5.69
CA PHE A 127 6.42 7.41 5.76
C PHE A 127 6.84 7.33 7.22
N ILE A 128 7.04 6.15 7.72
CA ILE A 128 7.32 5.87 9.13
C ILE A 128 8.69 5.19 9.22
N PRO A 129 9.73 5.92 9.68
CA PRO A 129 11.04 5.32 9.89
C PRO A 129 11.01 4.27 11.00
N LYS A 130 11.85 3.25 10.88
CA LYS A 130 12.05 2.26 11.94
C LYS A 130 12.27 2.90 13.30
N GLY A 131 11.76 2.27 14.35
CA GLY A 131 11.86 2.78 15.72
C GLY A 131 10.88 3.90 16.07
N THR A 132 10.00 4.30 15.15
CA THR A 132 8.97 5.32 15.40
C THR A 132 7.69 4.67 15.90
N TRP A 133 7.25 5.05 17.10
CA TRP A 133 5.93 4.70 17.61
C TRP A 133 4.86 5.43 16.84
N HIS A 134 3.82 4.72 16.44
CA HIS A 134 2.74 5.31 15.64
C HIS A 134 1.42 4.59 15.82
N ASN A 135 0.34 5.33 15.54
CA ASN A 135 -1.02 4.82 15.42
C ASN A 135 -1.75 5.57 14.32
N VAL A 136 -2.66 4.90 13.65
CA VAL A 136 -3.54 5.48 12.63
C VAL A 136 -4.98 5.18 13.02
N THR A 137 -5.79 6.21 13.14
CA THR A 137 -7.21 6.11 13.53
C THR A 137 -8.10 6.62 12.41
N ASN A 138 -9.13 5.87 12.05
CA ASN A 138 -10.19 6.32 11.14
C ASN A 138 -11.19 7.20 11.92
N THR A 139 -11.52 8.41 11.41
CA THR A 139 -12.37 9.42 12.10
C THR A 139 -13.62 9.80 11.31
#